data_7c432079544e7f0f62b795ae06fa70ae
#
_entry.id   7c432079544e7f0f62b795ae06fa70ae
#
_cell.length_a   1.000
_cell.length_b   1.000
_cell.length_c   1.000
_cell.angle_alpha   90.00
_cell.angle_beta   90.00
_cell.angle_gamma   90.00
#
_symmetry.space_group_name_H-M   'P 1'
#
loop_
_entity.id
_entity.type
_entity.pdbx_description
1 polymer ?
#
loop_
_entity_poly.entity_id
_entity_poly.type
_entity_poly.pdbx_seq_one_letter_code
_entity_poly.pdbx_strand_id
1 'polypeptide(L)'
;MSEADTGTGSGTFRRFLDDKYVTFNYSCSLTTGQGQAHAIFARDERAKLYRFWWFENSGNFDQATCNFLSDNALFLNWHGSLFVQSFRAVDPDKVILRMEHPTSKGEYELIMEVIFTRK
;
A
#
# COMPACT_ATOMS: atom_id res chain seq x y z
N MET A 1 22.69 8.48 -5.06
CA MET A 1 21.55 7.57 -4.79
C MET A 1 21.00 7.89 -3.41
N SER A 2 19.74 8.18 -3.33
CA SER A 2 19.11 8.45 -2.04
C SER A 2 18.84 7.14 -1.28
N GLU A 3 18.95 7.20 0.02
CA GLU A 3 18.59 6.04 0.84
C GLU A 3 17.07 5.87 0.84
N ALA A 4 16.63 4.61 0.91
CA ALA A 4 15.22 4.31 1.05
C ALA A 4 14.73 4.76 2.43
N ASP A 5 13.51 5.30 2.48
CA ASP A 5 12.88 5.66 3.73
C ASP A 5 12.30 4.40 4.36
N THR A 6 12.64 4.15 5.61
CA THR A 6 12.16 2.98 6.35
C THR A 6 11.47 3.41 7.64
N GLY A 7 10.55 2.58 8.10
CA GLY A 7 9.85 2.90 9.32
C GLY A 7 8.95 1.76 9.79
N THR A 8 8.22 2.02 10.85
CA THR A 8 7.23 1.11 11.39
C THR A 8 5.86 1.78 11.41
N GLY A 9 4.82 0.96 11.37
CA GLY A 9 3.47 1.46 11.42
C GLY A 9 2.52 0.47 12.05
N SER A 10 1.30 0.94 12.30
CA SER A 10 0.20 0.10 12.71
C SER A 10 -0.99 0.36 11.80
N GLY A 11 -1.74 -0.68 11.49
CA GLY A 11 -2.87 -0.57 10.60
C GLY A 11 -3.99 -1.52 10.99
N THR A 12 -5.20 -1.18 10.58
CA THR A 12 -6.39 -1.99 10.83
C THR A 12 -7.15 -2.16 9.52
N PHE A 13 -7.43 -3.41 9.16
CA PHE A 13 -8.29 -3.75 8.04
C PHE A 13 -9.69 -4.07 8.57
N ARG A 14 -10.71 -3.55 7.90
CA ARG A 14 -12.10 -3.83 8.23
C ARG A 14 -12.92 -4.07 6.97
N ARG A 15 -13.82 -5.04 7.03
CA ARG A 15 -14.82 -5.25 5.97
C ARG A 15 -16.06 -4.44 6.30
N PHE A 16 -16.75 -3.97 5.25
CA PHE A 16 -17.98 -3.21 5.43
C PHE A 16 -18.88 -3.33 4.19
N LEU A 17 -20.12 -2.88 4.32
CA LEU A 17 -21.14 -2.96 3.27
C LEU A 17 -21.27 -4.39 2.71
N ASP A 18 -21.66 -5.34 3.60
CA ASP A 18 -21.86 -6.75 3.29
C ASP A 18 -20.58 -7.41 2.76
N ASP A 19 -19.43 -7.04 3.32
CA ASP A 19 -18.11 -7.57 2.94
C ASP A 19 -17.71 -7.24 1.49
N LYS A 20 -18.36 -6.26 0.86
CA LYS A 20 -18.03 -5.86 -0.51
C LYS A 20 -16.79 -4.99 -0.59
N TYR A 21 -16.43 -4.35 0.51
CA TYR A 21 -15.30 -3.42 0.58
C TYR A 21 -14.42 -3.73 1.77
N VAL A 22 -13.16 -3.34 1.66
CA VAL A 22 -12.22 -3.42 2.78
C VAL A 22 -11.61 -2.03 2.98
N THR A 23 -11.66 -1.52 4.21
CA THR A 23 -10.92 -0.31 4.57
C THR A 23 -9.62 -0.68 5.26
N PHE A 24 -8.62 0.15 5.06
CA PHE A 24 -7.33 0.06 5.75
C PHE A 24 -7.01 1.41 6.34
N ASN A 25 -6.95 1.49 7.66
CA ASN A 25 -6.53 2.69 8.37
C ASN A 25 -5.15 2.44 8.94
N TYR A 26 -4.21 3.37 8.71
CA TYR A 26 -2.89 3.19 9.29
C TYR A 26 -2.27 4.50 9.74
N SER A 27 -1.32 4.35 10.65
CA SER A 27 -0.37 5.40 10.99
C SER A 27 1.03 4.81 10.91
N CYS A 28 1.97 5.60 10.43
CA CYS A 28 3.36 5.17 10.33
C CYS A 28 4.30 6.23 10.85
N SER A 29 5.46 5.77 11.33
CA SER A 29 6.57 6.62 11.72
C SER A 29 7.74 6.29 10.81
N LEU A 30 8.12 7.25 9.99
CA LEU A 30 9.22 7.13 9.03
C LEU A 30 10.39 7.99 9.49
N THR A 31 11.56 7.78 8.91
CA THR A 31 12.71 8.63 9.19
C THR A 31 12.46 10.08 8.80
N THR A 32 11.56 10.32 7.84
CA THR A 32 11.19 11.65 7.36
C THR A 32 10.00 12.26 8.10
N GLY A 33 9.31 11.52 8.99
CA GLY A 33 8.17 12.04 9.73
C GLY A 33 7.10 10.99 9.98
N GLN A 34 5.94 11.47 10.44
CA GLN A 34 4.78 10.63 10.73
C GLN A 34 3.68 10.83 9.69
N GLY A 35 3.02 9.74 9.30
CA GLY A 35 1.91 9.78 8.38
C GLY A 35 0.70 9.02 8.89
N GLN A 36 -0.47 9.46 8.46
CA GLN A 36 -1.73 8.75 8.67
C GLN A 36 -2.45 8.66 7.34
N ALA A 37 -3.09 7.53 7.09
CA ALA A 37 -3.85 7.34 5.87
C ALA A 37 -5.06 6.46 6.09
N HIS A 38 -6.02 6.63 5.19
CA HIS A 38 -7.21 5.81 5.09
C HIS A 38 -7.33 5.31 3.66
N ALA A 39 -7.52 4.02 3.51
CA ALA A 39 -7.61 3.41 2.19
C ALA A 39 -8.87 2.57 2.06
N ILE A 40 -9.36 2.45 0.84
CA ILE A 40 -10.52 1.63 0.52
C ILE A 40 -10.16 0.71 -0.64
N PHE A 41 -10.43 -0.59 -0.49
CA PHE A 41 -10.30 -1.59 -1.54
C PHE A 41 -11.68 -2.00 -2.02
N ALA A 42 -11.85 -2.14 -3.32
CA ALA A 42 -13.08 -2.65 -3.92
C ALA A 42 -12.76 -3.60 -5.07
N ARG A 43 -13.60 -4.62 -5.25
CA ARG A 43 -13.50 -5.52 -6.39
C ARG A 43 -14.28 -4.94 -7.57
N ASP A 44 -13.62 -4.76 -8.70
CA ASP A 44 -14.26 -4.39 -9.96
C ASP A 44 -14.45 -5.66 -10.79
N GLU A 45 -15.66 -6.20 -10.78
CA GLU A 45 -15.98 -7.45 -11.48
C GLU A 45 -15.94 -7.30 -13.00
N ARG A 46 -16.21 -6.10 -13.51
CA ARG A 46 -16.18 -5.85 -14.95
C ARG A 46 -14.74 -5.88 -15.50
N ALA A 47 -13.84 -5.22 -14.79
CA ALA A 47 -12.44 -5.15 -15.18
C ALA A 47 -11.63 -6.33 -14.65
N LYS A 48 -12.22 -7.14 -13.78
CA LYS A 48 -11.58 -8.30 -13.14
C LYS A 48 -10.28 -7.94 -12.43
N LEU A 49 -10.34 -6.83 -11.68
CA LEU A 49 -9.23 -6.36 -10.87
C LEU A 49 -9.78 -5.71 -9.61
N TYR A 50 -8.88 -5.36 -8.71
CA TYR A 50 -9.22 -4.59 -7.53
C TYR A 50 -8.87 -3.14 -7.75
N ARG A 51 -9.67 -2.23 -7.15
CA ARG A 51 -9.40 -0.82 -7.13
C ARG A 51 -9.10 -0.39 -5.72
N PHE A 52 -8.23 0.61 -5.61
CA PHE A 52 -7.70 1.07 -4.34
C PHE A 52 -7.71 2.59 -4.34
N TRP A 53 -8.29 3.17 -3.30
CA TRP A 53 -8.30 4.62 -3.08
C TRP A 53 -7.53 4.91 -1.81
N TRP A 54 -6.74 5.96 -1.85
CA TRP A 54 -5.79 6.30 -0.80
C TRP A 54 -5.95 7.75 -0.43
N PHE A 55 -6.10 8.04 0.88
CA PHE A 55 -6.25 9.38 1.41
C PHE A 55 -5.28 9.57 2.56
N GLU A 56 -4.53 10.68 2.53
CA GLU A 56 -3.51 10.97 3.53
C GLU A 56 -3.89 12.20 4.35
N ASN A 57 -3.38 12.28 5.60
CA ASN A 57 -3.57 13.44 6.45
C ASN A 57 -2.87 14.70 5.92
N SER A 58 -1.95 14.56 4.97
CA SER A 58 -1.35 15.68 4.25
C SER A 58 -2.30 16.36 3.27
N GLY A 59 -3.45 15.73 2.98
CA GLY A 59 -4.38 16.20 1.96
C GLY A 59 -4.19 15.56 0.60
N ASN A 60 -3.15 14.77 0.42
CA ASN A 60 -2.94 14.04 -0.82
C ASN A 60 -3.85 12.83 -0.91
N PHE A 61 -4.30 12.52 -2.12
CA PHE A 61 -5.06 11.33 -2.40
C PHE A 61 -4.71 10.82 -3.79
N ASP A 62 -4.91 9.53 -4.01
CA ASP A 62 -4.67 8.91 -5.31
C ASP A 62 -5.50 7.64 -5.41
N GLN A 63 -5.52 7.06 -6.59
CA GLN A 63 -6.14 5.76 -6.79
C GLN A 63 -5.21 4.86 -7.60
N ALA A 64 -5.38 3.57 -7.40
CA ALA A 64 -4.58 2.56 -8.05
C ALA A 64 -5.46 1.40 -8.48
N THR A 65 -4.99 0.64 -9.45
CA THR A 65 -5.50 -0.70 -9.70
C THR A 65 -4.54 -1.70 -9.07
N CYS A 66 -5.06 -2.80 -8.58
CA CYS A 66 -4.22 -3.78 -7.90
C CYS A 66 -4.69 -5.21 -8.16
N ASN A 67 -3.74 -6.12 -8.07
CA ASN A 67 -3.98 -7.54 -8.20
C ASN A 67 -3.05 -8.31 -7.29
N PHE A 68 -3.48 -9.51 -6.90
CA PHE A 68 -2.63 -10.42 -6.16
C PHE A 68 -1.71 -11.17 -7.13
N LEU A 69 -0.41 -11.17 -6.84
CA LEU A 69 0.54 -12.03 -7.51
C LEU A 69 0.63 -13.40 -6.84
N SER A 70 0.24 -13.46 -5.57
CA SER A 70 0.18 -14.69 -4.79
C SER A 70 -0.83 -14.48 -3.67
N ASP A 71 -1.10 -15.52 -2.87
CA ASP A 71 -2.07 -15.43 -1.78
C ASP A 71 -1.69 -14.39 -0.72
N ASN A 72 -0.43 -14.02 -0.64
CA ASN A 72 0.06 -13.12 0.40
C ASN A 72 0.72 -11.84 -0.13
N ALA A 73 0.63 -11.58 -1.44
CA ALA A 73 1.27 -10.39 -2.02
C ALA A 73 0.31 -9.66 -2.95
N LEU A 74 -0.01 -8.42 -2.59
CA LEU A 74 -0.87 -7.53 -3.37
C LEU A 74 0.00 -6.44 -3.99
N PHE A 75 -0.10 -6.25 -5.30
CA PHE A 75 0.62 -5.22 -6.03
C PHE A 75 -0.33 -4.15 -6.52
N LEU A 76 0.08 -2.90 -6.38
CA LEU A 76 -0.69 -1.73 -6.75
C LEU A 76 0.03 -0.94 -7.84
N ASN A 77 -0.75 -0.53 -8.84
CA ASN A 77 -0.28 0.39 -9.90
C ASN A 77 -1.00 1.72 -9.71
N TRP A 78 -0.26 2.73 -9.32
CA TRP A 78 -0.81 4.06 -9.07
C TRP A 78 -1.08 4.78 -10.40
N HIS A 79 -2.21 5.45 -10.49
CA HIS A 79 -2.61 6.15 -11.72
C HIS A 79 -1.83 7.45 -11.94
N GLY A 80 -1.41 8.09 -10.86
CA GLY A 80 -0.73 9.38 -10.92
C GLY A 80 0.79 9.31 -10.90
N SER A 81 1.39 8.12 -10.87
CA SER A 81 2.84 7.99 -10.76
C SER A 81 3.34 6.68 -11.36
N LEU A 82 4.67 6.59 -11.48
CA LEU A 82 5.34 5.37 -11.93
C LEU A 82 5.71 4.43 -10.77
N PHE A 83 5.38 4.81 -9.54
CA PHE A 83 5.68 3.97 -8.39
C PHE A 83 4.90 2.67 -8.41
N VAL A 84 5.55 1.61 -8.00
CA VAL A 84 4.92 0.32 -7.73
C VAL A 84 4.90 0.11 -6.23
N GLN A 85 3.73 -0.19 -5.71
CA GLN A 85 3.56 -0.44 -4.29
C GLN A 85 3.12 -1.88 -4.08
N SER A 86 3.62 -2.50 -3.03
CA SER A 86 3.22 -3.86 -2.68
C SER A 86 2.93 -3.96 -1.18
N PHE A 87 1.97 -4.82 -0.86
CA PHE A 87 1.72 -5.27 0.50
C PHE A 87 1.99 -6.76 0.53
N ARG A 88 2.84 -7.19 1.43
CA ARG A 88 3.17 -8.62 1.57
C ARG A 88 2.99 -9.05 3.02
N ALA A 89 2.12 -10.04 3.22
CA ALA A 89 1.96 -10.67 4.52
C ALA A 89 3.08 -11.70 4.71
N VAL A 90 3.97 -11.48 5.68
CA VAL A 90 5.09 -12.39 5.94
C VAL A 90 4.75 -13.38 7.04
N ASP A 91 3.78 -13.05 7.89
CA ASP A 91 3.18 -13.96 8.87
C ASP A 91 1.80 -13.39 9.25
N PRO A 92 0.99 -14.10 10.08
CA PRO A 92 -0.36 -13.63 10.41
C PRO A 92 -0.43 -12.24 11.06
N ASP A 93 0.67 -11.78 11.65
CA ASP A 93 0.68 -10.53 12.42
C ASP A 93 1.55 -9.45 11.79
N LYS A 94 2.15 -9.69 10.62
CA LYS A 94 3.08 -8.75 10.01
C LYS A 94 2.84 -8.60 8.52
N VAL A 95 2.71 -7.35 8.09
CA VAL A 95 2.59 -6.97 6.68
C VAL A 95 3.68 -5.97 6.36
N ILE A 96 4.37 -6.17 5.24
CA ILE A 96 5.38 -5.24 4.75
C ILE A 96 4.80 -4.48 3.56
N LEU A 97 4.81 -3.16 3.66
CA LEU A 97 4.49 -2.26 2.55
C LEU A 97 5.81 -1.81 1.92
N ARG A 98 5.93 -1.94 0.61
CA ARG A 98 7.09 -1.45 -0.14
C ARG A 98 6.62 -0.55 -1.27
N MET A 99 7.36 0.52 -1.49
CA MET A 99 7.16 1.41 -2.63
C MET A 99 8.46 1.49 -3.41
N GLU A 100 8.39 1.23 -4.71
CA GLU A 100 9.54 1.16 -5.59
C GLU A 100 9.31 2.04 -6.82
N HIS A 101 10.38 2.57 -7.37
CA HIS A 101 10.35 3.42 -8.56
C HIS A 101 11.24 2.80 -9.65
N PRO A 102 10.77 2.74 -10.91
CA PRO A 102 11.60 2.22 -11.99
C PRO A 102 12.77 3.16 -12.27
N THR A 103 13.94 2.57 -12.52
CA THR A 103 15.14 3.30 -12.92
C THR A 103 15.27 3.29 -14.44
N SER A 104 16.16 4.12 -14.96
CA SER A 104 16.44 4.18 -16.39
C SER A 104 17.03 2.86 -16.95
N LYS A 105 17.52 1.99 -16.08
CA LYS A 105 18.08 0.69 -16.46
C LYS A 105 17.06 -0.45 -16.45
N GLY A 106 15.78 -0.14 -16.20
CA GLY A 106 14.74 -1.16 -16.12
C GLY A 106 14.65 -1.88 -14.77
N GLU A 107 15.45 -1.49 -13.81
CA GLU A 107 15.39 -2.02 -12.45
C GLU A 107 14.48 -1.17 -11.58
N TYR A 108 14.10 -1.68 -10.42
CA TYR A 108 13.30 -0.93 -9.45
C TYR A 108 14.16 -0.55 -8.25
N GLU A 109 14.09 0.71 -7.85
CA GLU A 109 14.76 1.23 -6.66
C GLU A 109 13.78 1.34 -5.52
N LEU A 110 14.13 0.79 -4.36
CA LEU A 110 13.31 0.89 -3.16
C LEU A 110 13.31 2.33 -2.65
N ILE A 111 12.12 2.93 -2.55
CA ILE A 111 11.93 4.29 -2.07
C ILE A 111 11.51 4.29 -0.61
N MET A 112 10.61 3.38 -0.23
CA MET A 112 10.04 3.35 1.11
C MET A 112 9.69 1.91 1.49
N GLU A 113 9.91 1.59 2.75
CA GLU A 113 9.46 0.32 3.33
C GLU A 113 8.89 0.60 4.71
N VAL A 114 7.70 0.07 4.96
CA VAL A 114 7.03 0.19 6.27
C VAL A 114 6.62 -1.20 6.71
N ILE A 115 6.90 -1.51 7.96
CA ILE A 115 6.52 -2.79 8.58
C ILE A 115 5.35 -2.52 9.51
N PHE A 116 4.22 -3.16 9.21
CA PHE A 116 3.03 -3.10 10.06
C PHE A 116 2.93 -4.36 10.89
N THR A 117 2.69 -4.20 12.17
CA THR A 117 2.46 -5.31 13.07
C THR A 117 1.04 -5.24 13.63
N ARG A 118 0.43 -6.41 13.81
CA ARG A 118 -0.92 -6.49 14.38
C ARG A 118 -0.86 -6.15 15.86
N LYS A 119 -1.78 -5.33 16.27
CA LYS A 119 -1.95 -5.03 17.69
C LYS A 119 -2.89 -6.01 18.36
#